data_d9aebebf5cd189bf2cce8c953ba7491a
#
_entry.id   d9aebebf5cd189bf2cce8c953ba7491a
#
_cell.length_a   1.000
_cell.length_b   1.000
_cell.length_c   1.000
_cell.angle_alpha   90.00
_cell.angle_beta   90.00
_cell.angle_gamma   90.00
#
_symmetry.space_group_name_H-M   'P 1'
#
loop_
_entity.id
_entity.type
_entity.pdbx_description
1 polymer ?
#
loop_
_entity_poly.entity_id
_entity_poly.type
_entity_poly.pdbx_seq_one_letter_code
_entity_poly.pdbx_strand_id
1 'polypeptide(L)'
;MGRGRGGYTEKQVSYTDSGGRKVTDVGSIFVAERYMDEGYEAVFRQTHEPNKTYDLTIKSSNDESYIKNIEVKKVTSSNSSKLASNIKKANQQIDEGGTIAIVLPNHKNNETGRKFADKGIEEARRKGWLKGPVEVWFSDKTRIQY
;
A
#
# COMPACT_ATOMS: atom_id res chain seq x y z
N MET A 1 24.05 -7.50 -11.06
CA MET A 1 24.15 -7.84 -10.83
C MET A 1 23.97 -8.36 -10.65
N GLY A 2 24.19 -8.43 -10.42
CA GLY A 2 24.11 -9.04 -10.21
C GLY A 2 24.20 -8.96 -9.44
N ARG A 3 24.03 -8.89 -8.88
CA ARG A 3 24.16 -9.01 -7.96
C ARG A 3 23.88 -10.05 -7.55
N GLY A 4 24.13 -10.75 -7.72
CA GLY A 4 23.82 -11.92 -7.25
C GLY A 4 23.87 -11.90 -6.00
N ARG A 5 23.29 -12.30 -5.43
CA ARG A 5 23.45 -12.07 -4.54
C ARG A 5 24.16 -12.77 -4.21
N GLY A 6 24.62 -13.60 -4.44
CA GLY A 6 25.71 -13.98 -4.01
C GLY A 6 26.44 -12.82 -3.72
N GLY A 7 27.42 -12.75 -3.84
CA GLY A 7 28.04 -11.55 -3.51
C GLY A 7 27.20 -10.32 -3.76
N TYR A 8 26.01 -10.51 -4.15
CA TYR A 8 25.13 -9.37 -4.33
C TYR A 8 24.81 -8.76 -2.98
N THR A 9 25.16 -7.53 -2.83
CA THR A 9 24.77 -6.75 -1.68
C THR A 9 23.62 -5.87 -2.09
N GLU A 10 22.48 -6.10 -1.48
CA GLU A 10 21.31 -5.30 -1.79
C GLU A 10 21.59 -3.85 -1.45
N LYS A 11 21.36 -2.98 -2.42
CA LYS A 11 21.56 -1.56 -2.22
C LYS A 11 20.50 -1.05 -1.26
N GLN A 12 20.96 -0.43 -0.18
CA GLN A 12 20.03 0.20 0.75
C GLN A 12 19.60 1.55 0.19
N VAL A 13 18.30 1.68 -0.01
CA VAL A 13 17.72 2.93 -0.50
C VAL A 13 16.97 3.57 0.66
N SER A 14 17.29 4.82 0.92
CA SER A 14 16.60 5.61 1.93
C SER A 14 15.68 6.60 1.25
N TYR A 15 14.51 6.78 1.82
CA TYR A 15 13.53 7.73 1.34
C TYR A 15 13.23 8.76 2.42
N THR A 16 12.90 9.97 2.00
CA THR A 16 12.43 11.01 2.90
C THR A 16 11.02 11.41 2.54
N ASP A 17 10.24 11.78 3.54
CA ASP A 17 8.88 12.24 3.32
C ASP A 17 8.86 13.75 2.98
N SER A 18 7.66 14.28 2.74
CA SER A 18 7.49 15.69 2.39
C SER A 18 7.89 16.66 3.51
N GLY A 19 8.05 16.17 4.73
CA GLY A 19 8.54 16.95 5.86
C GLY A 19 10.03 16.81 6.10
N GLY A 20 10.76 16.07 5.23
CA GLY A 20 12.19 15.89 5.34
C GLY A 20 12.62 14.79 6.31
N ARG A 21 11.70 14.00 6.83
CA ARG A 21 12.02 12.91 7.75
C ARG A 21 12.23 11.61 7.00
N LYS A 22 13.09 10.75 7.53
CA LYS A 22 13.33 9.44 6.95
C LYS A 22 12.05 8.60 7.04
N VAL A 23 11.68 7.99 5.92
CA VAL A 23 10.55 7.07 5.87
C VAL A 23 10.96 5.73 6.46
N THR A 24 10.20 5.25 7.42
CA THR A 24 10.46 3.97 8.08
C THR A 24 9.36 2.94 7.89
N ASP A 25 8.22 3.36 7.36
CA ASP A 25 7.10 2.45 7.16
C ASP A 25 7.35 1.51 5.99
N VAL A 26 7.57 0.23 6.30
CA VAL A 26 7.93 -0.79 5.33
C VAL A 26 6.81 -0.99 4.30
N GLY A 27 5.56 -0.92 4.74
CA GLY A 27 4.42 -1.08 3.82
C GLY A 27 4.36 0.00 2.77
N SER A 28 4.57 1.27 3.18
CA SER A 28 4.59 2.39 2.24
C SER A 28 5.73 2.26 1.25
N ILE A 29 6.92 1.87 1.72
CA ILE A 29 8.07 1.67 0.85
C ILE A 29 7.77 0.57 -0.17
N PHE A 30 7.18 -0.53 0.27
CA PHE A 30 6.84 -1.66 -0.59
C PHE A 30 5.92 -1.22 -1.74
N VAL A 31 4.85 -0.53 -1.43
CA VAL A 31 3.88 -0.06 -2.43
C VAL A 31 4.52 0.98 -3.36
N ALA A 32 5.25 1.95 -2.78
CA ALA A 32 5.89 3.01 -3.56
C ALA A 32 6.88 2.44 -4.57
N GLU A 33 7.70 1.47 -4.16
CA GLU A 33 8.68 0.88 -5.05
C GLU A 33 8.06 0.14 -6.22
N ARG A 34 6.89 -0.50 -5.99
CA ARG A 34 6.19 -1.15 -7.09
C ARG A 34 5.67 -0.15 -8.11
N TYR A 35 5.10 0.96 -7.63
CA TYR A 35 4.65 2.01 -8.55
C TYR A 35 5.83 2.64 -9.29
N MET A 36 6.95 2.86 -8.62
CA MET A 36 8.14 3.39 -9.29
C MET A 36 8.67 2.44 -10.36
N ASP A 37 8.62 1.14 -10.08
CA ASP A 37 9.02 0.13 -11.08
C ASP A 37 8.09 0.14 -12.30
N GLU A 38 6.85 0.58 -12.14
CA GLU A 38 5.88 0.71 -13.22
C GLU A 38 6.01 2.05 -13.96
N GLY A 39 6.93 2.89 -13.55
CA GLY A 39 7.19 4.15 -14.22
C GLY A 39 6.54 5.38 -13.61
N TYR A 40 5.93 5.24 -12.45
CA TYR A 40 5.31 6.37 -11.75
C TYR A 40 6.29 7.04 -10.81
N GLU A 41 5.96 8.26 -10.40
CA GLU A 41 6.64 8.95 -9.32
C GLU A 41 5.87 8.71 -8.03
N ALA A 42 6.61 8.50 -6.94
CA ALA A 42 6.00 8.32 -5.63
C ALA A 42 6.52 9.39 -4.67
N VAL A 43 5.60 10.02 -3.96
CA VAL A 43 5.92 11.01 -2.93
C VAL A 43 5.44 10.45 -1.60
N PHE A 44 6.37 10.29 -0.65
CA PHE A 44 6.03 9.90 0.70
C PHE A 44 5.53 11.13 1.45
N ARG A 45 4.34 11.03 2.03
CA ARG A 45 3.73 12.17 2.70
C ARG A 45 4.12 12.19 4.16
N GLN A 46 4.18 13.40 4.71
CA GLN A 46 4.46 13.59 6.12
C GLN A 46 3.26 13.09 6.95
N THR A 47 3.53 12.17 7.87
CA THR A 47 2.47 11.52 8.65
C THR A 47 2.23 12.14 10.02
N HIS A 48 2.93 13.23 10.33
CA HIS A 48 2.83 13.89 11.65
C HIS A 48 1.95 15.14 11.63
N GLU A 49 1.27 15.38 10.53
CA GLU A 49 0.36 16.51 10.42
C GLU A 49 -0.91 16.25 11.24
N PRO A 50 -1.51 17.28 11.85
CA PRO A 50 -2.73 17.11 12.62
C PRO A 50 -3.95 16.81 11.75
N ASN A 51 -3.89 17.14 10.46
CA ASN A 51 -4.97 16.87 9.53
C ASN A 51 -4.83 15.48 8.92
N LYS A 52 -5.93 14.98 8.35
CA LYS A 52 -5.91 13.72 7.61
C LYS A 52 -4.93 13.84 6.45
N THR A 53 -4.04 12.85 6.33
CA THR A 53 -3.07 12.86 5.27
C THR A 53 -2.82 11.42 4.81
N TYR A 54 -2.51 11.27 3.54
CA TYR A 54 -2.20 9.97 2.95
C TYR A 54 -0.74 9.62 3.22
N ASP A 55 -0.42 8.33 3.17
CA ASP A 55 0.97 7.87 3.28
C ASP A 55 1.75 8.17 2.01
N LEU A 56 1.10 8.05 0.85
CA LEU A 56 1.75 8.18 -0.46
C LEU A 56 0.89 8.99 -1.41
N THR A 57 1.56 9.70 -2.32
CA THR A 57 0.95 10.25 -3.52
C THR A 57 1.69 9.69 -4.72
N ILE A 58 0.98 9.07 -5.64
CA ILE A 58 1.52 8.51 -6.87
C ILE A 58 1.13 9.42 -8.02
N LYS A 59 2.09 9.77 -8.87
CA LYS A 59 1.88 10.66 -10.00
C LYS A 59 2.42 10.00 -11.26
N SER A 60 1.77 10.26 -12.40
CA SER A 60 2.34 9.88 -13.68
C SER A 60 3.38 10.91 -14.09
N SER A 61 4.55 10.45 -14.54
CA SER A 61 5.58 11.36 -15.05
C SER A 61 5.20 11.98 -16.40
N ASN A 62 4.26 11.37 -17.12
CA ASN A 62 3.85 11.79 -18.45
C ASN A 62 2.48 12.48 -18.47
N ASP A 63 1.70 12.34 -17.43
CA ASP A 63 0.35 12.89 -17.34
C ASP A 63 0.17 13.52 -15.96
N GLU A 64 0.35 14.83 -15.90
CA GLU A 64 0.27 15.57 -14.65
C GLU A 64 -1.13 15.53 -14.03
N SER A 65 -2.15 15.16 -14.80
CA SER A 65 -3.51 15.03 -14.27
C SER A 65 -3.71 13.75 -13.48
N TYR A 66 -2.81 12.75 -13.63
CA TYR A 66 -2.93 11.51 -12.90
C TYR A 66 -2.33 11.65 -11.50
N ILE A 67 -3.18 11.54 -10.50
CA ILE A 67 -2.75 11.57 -9.10
C ILE A 67 -3.57 10.52 -8.35
N LYS A 68 -2.87 9.69 -7.57
CA LYS A 68 -3.51 8.72 -6.69
C LYS A 68 -2.95 8.90 -5.28
N ASN A 69 -3.82 9.21 -4.33
CA ASN A 69 -3.44 9.32 -2.93
C ASN A 69 -3.76 8.01 -2.22
N ILE A 70 -2.79 7.47 -1.52
CA ILE A 70 -2.86 6.11 -0.97
C ILE A 70 -2.59 6.11 0.53
N GLU A 71 -3.48 5.49 1.27
CA GLU A 71 -3.27 5.13 2.66
C GLU A 71 -2.87 3.67 2.71
N VAL A 72 -1.74 3.35 3.34
CA VAL A 72 -1.18 2.01 3.35
C VAL A 72 -1.40 1.35 4.72
N LYS A 73 -1.93 0.13 4.72
CA LYS A 73 -2.08 -0.68 5.92
C LYS A 73 -1.45 -2.04 5.70
N LYS A 74 -0.59 -2.45 6.63
CA LYS A 74 0.03 -3.77 6.59
C LYS A 74 -0.75 -4.71 7.49
N VAL A 75 -1.14 -5.88 6.98
CA VAL A 75 -1.91 -6.87 7.73
C VAL A 75 -1.12 -8.15 7.80
N THR A 76 -0.64 -8.51 8.98
CA THR A 76 0.15 -9.71 9.21
C THR A 76 -0.66 -10.84 9.83
N SER A 77 -1.88 -10.55 10.27
CA SER A 77 -2.77 -11.52 10.90
C SER A 77 -3.21 -12.60 9.91
N SER A 78 -3.44 -13.80 10.40
CA SER A 78 -4.05 -14.88 9.63
C SER A 78 -5.58 -14.80 9.63
N ASN A 79 -6.14 -13.81 10.31
CA ASN A 79 -7.60 -13.61 10.39
C ASN A 79 -8.02 -12.55 9.39
N SER A 80 -8.84 -12.94 8.41
CA SER A 80 -9.31 -12.03 7.36
C SER A 80 -10.14 -10.84 7.89
N SER A 81 -10.73 -10.99 9.09
CA SER A 81 -11.44 -9.88 9.72
C SER A 81 -10.49 -8.71 10.05
N LYS A 82 -9.20 -8.98 10.22
CA LYS A 82 -8.22 -7.93 10.44
C LYS A 82 -7.98 -7.10 9.18
N LEU A 83 -8.09 -7.73 8.01
CA LEU A 83 -8.06 -6.99 6.75
C LEU A 83 -9.23 -6.02 6.69
N ALA A 84 -10.43 -6.50 6.96
CA ALA A 84 -11.64 -5.68 6.95
C ALA A 84 -11.53 -4.51 7.96
N SER A 85 -11.07 -4.78 9.18
CA SER A 85 -10.98 -3.73 10.20
C SER A 85 -9.91 -2.70 9.85
N ASN A 86 -8.86 -3.09 9.13
CA ASN A 86 -7.85 -2.13 8.65
C ASN A 86 -8.41 -1.24 7.55
N ILE A 87 -9.32 -1.74 6.71
CA ILE A 87 -10.03 -0.90 5.75
C ILE A 87 -10.85 0.15 6.48
N LYS A 88 -11.58 -0.27 7.53
CA LYS A 88 -12.35 0.67 8.35
C LYS A 88 -11.45 1.77 8.93
N LYS A 89 -10.32 1.39 9.50
CA LYS A 89 -9.37 2.36 10.09
C LYS A 89 -8.81 3.29 9.03
N ALA A 90 -8.46 2.76 7.87
CA ALA A 90 -7.92 3.58 6.78
C ALA A 90 -8.92 4.63 6.32
N ASN A 91 -10.20 4.27 6.26
CA ASN A 91 -11.24 5.23 5.88
C ASN A 91 -11.32 6.44 6.82
N GLN A 92 -10.87 6.29 8.05
CA GLN A 92 -10.86 7.40 9.01
C GLN A 92 -9.68 8.34 8.80
N GLN A 93 -8.69 7.91 8.02
CA GLN A 93 -7.44 8.64 7.79
C GLN A 93 -7.36 9.28 6.41
N ILE A 94 -8.31 8.97 5.53
CA ILE A 94 -8.28 9.47 4.16
C ILE A 94 -9.56 10.24 3.84
N ASP A 95 -9.43 11.14 2.87
CA ASP A 95 -10.56 11.85 2.33
C ASP A 95 -11.23 11.03 1.24
N GLU A 96 -12.44 11.41 0.87
CA GLU A 96 -13.17 10.78 -0.20
C GLU A 96 -12.35 10.80 -1.49
N GLY A 97 -12.35 9.67 -2.19
CA GLY A 97 -11.60 9.52 -3.43
C GLY A 97 -10.19 8.96 -3.26
N GLY A 98 -9.74 8.76 -2.03
CA GLY A 98 -8.44 8.12 -1.79
C GLY A 98 -8.48 6.62 -2.00
N THR A 99 -7.30 6.04 -2.21
CA THR A 99 -7.12 4.60 -2.37
C THR A 99 -6.54 4.01 -1.09
N ILE A 100 -7.03 2.83 -0.71
CA ILE A 100 -6.47 2.08 0.41
C ILE A 100 -5.63 0.95 -0.17
N ALA A 101 -4.37 0.84 0.26
CA ALA A 101 -3.51 -0.26 -0.12
C ALA A 101 -3.29 -1.16 1.08
N ILE A 102 -3.73 -2.40 0.99
CA ILE A 102 -3.53 -3.41 2.03
C ILE A 102 -2.34 -4.25 1.60
N VAL A 103 -1.31 -4.29 2.44
CA VAL A 103 -0.12 -5.10 2.17
C VAL A 103 -0.16 -6.37 3.01
N LEU A 104 -0.07 -7.52 2.35
CA LEU A 104 -0.12 -8.84 2.98
C LEU A 104 1.25 -9.52 2.88
N PRO A 105 2.16 -9.25 3.82
CA PRO A 105 3.52 -9.79 3.72
C PRO A 105 3.58 -11.31 3.91
N ASN A 106 2.54 -11.91 4.47
CA ASN A 106 2.50 -13.34 4.76
C ASN A 106 1.67 -14.14 3.76
N HIS A 107 1.21 -13.52 2.68
CA HIS A 107 0.38 -14.19 1.68
C HIS A 107 0.93 -13.91 0.28
N LYS A 108 1.00 -14.96 -0.53
CA LYS A 108 1.32 -14.86 -1.95
C LYS A 108 0.03 -14.73 -2.75
N ASN A 109 0.16 -14.25 -3.98
CA ASN A 109 -0.98 -14.20 -4.90
C ASN A 109 -1.22 -15.59 -5.48
N ASN A 110 -1.81 -16.42 -4.66
CA ASN A 110 -2.19 -17.80 -5.01
C ASN A 110 -3.60 -18.03 -4.50
N GLU A 111 -4.11 -19.25 -4.66
CA GLU A 111 -5.48 -19.55 -4.27
C GLU A 111 -5.74 -19.20 -2.80
N THR A 112 -4.86 -19.61 -1.90
CA THR A 112 -5.02 -19.34 -0.46
C THR A 112 -4.98 -17.83 -0.16
N GLY A 113 -4.01 -17.13 -0.73
CA GLY A 113 -3.87 -15.68 -0.52
C GLY A 113 -5.07 -14.91 -1.07
N ARG A 114 -5.55 -15.30 -2.26
CA ARG A 114 -6.71 -14.64 -2.86
C ARG A 114 -7.98 -14.89 -2.06
N LYS A 115 -8.16 -16.11 -1.52
CA LYS A 115 -9.30 -16.39 -0.66
C LYS A 115 -9.28 -15.55 0.60
N PHE A 116 -8.09 -15.39 1.20
CA PHE A 116 -7.93 -14.53 2.37
C PHE A 116 -8.34 -13.10 2.04
N ALA A 117 -7.83 -12.57 0.94
CA ALA A 117 -8.14 -11.21 0.50
C ALA A 117 -9.63 -11.05 0.20
N ASP A 118 -10.19 -11.96 -0.60
CA ASP A 118 -11.60 -11.90 -0.98
C ASP A 118 -12.52 -11.93 0.25
N LYS A 119 -12.18 -12.76 1.22
CA LYS A 119 -12.99 -12.90 2.43
C LYS A 119 -12.95 -11.61 3.27
N GLY A 120 -11.79 -11.00 3.39
CA GLY A 120 -11.67 -9.72 4.10
C GLY A 120 -12.39 -8.59 3.40
N ILE A 121 -12.26 -8.51 2.09
CA ILE A 121 -12.95 -7.50 1.28
C ILE A 121 -14.46 -7.69 1.36
N GLU A 122 -14.95 -8.94 1.29
CA GLU A 122 -16.37 -9.22 1.37
C GLU A 122 -16.95 -8.81 2.74
N GLU A 123 -16.21 -9.06 3.80
CA GLU A 123 -16.63 -8.62 5.13
C GLU A 123 -16.71 -7.08 5.19
N ALA A 124 -15.72 -6.39 4.66
CA ALA A 124 -15.71 -4.93 4.64
C ALA A 124 -16.90 -4.39 3.82
N ARG A 125 -17.18 -5.04 2.67
CA ARG A 125 -18.32 -4.65 1.82
C ARG A 125 -19.64 -4.83 2.57
N ARG A 126 -19.82 -5.97 3.20
CA ARG A 126 -21.05 -6.29 3.92
C ARG A 126 -21.30 -5.33 5.07
N LYS A 127 -20.23 -4.86 5.72
CA LYS A 127 -20.32 -3.93 6.85
C LYS A 127 -20.35 -2.47 6.43
N GLY A 128 -20.33 -2.20 5.12
CA GLY A 128 -20.37 -0.82 4.62
C GLY A 128 -19.08 -0.06 4.77
N TRP A 129 -17.95 -0.75 4.96
CA TRP A 129 -16.64 -0.12 5.13
C TRP A 129 -15.89 0.10 3.81
N LEU A 130 -16.35 -0.54 2.73
CA LEU A 130 -15.71 -0.43 1.43
C LEU A 130 -16.25 0.80 0.69
N LYS A 131 -15.59 1.94 0.84
CA LYS A 131 -16.08 3.23 0.36
C LYS A 131 -15.34 3.76 -0.87
N GLY A 132 -14.32 3.08 -1.31
CA GLY A 132 -13.52 3.51 -2.46
C GLY A 132 -12.61 2.41 -2.93
N PRO A 133 -11.67 2.72 -3.83
CA PRO A 133 -10.77 1.72 -4.38
C PRO A 133 -9.89 1.11 -3.29
N VAL A 134 -9.73 -0.21 -3.34
CA VAL A 134 -8.81 -0.92 -2.45
C VAL A 134 -7.89 -1.77 -3.31
N GLU A 135 -6.60 -1.69 -3.04
CA GLU A 135 -5.58 -2.55 -3.63
C GLU A 135 -5.11 -3.53 -2.57
N VAL A 136 -5.05 -4.80 -2.90
CA VAL A 136 -4.45 -5.79 -2.01
C VAL A 136 -3.14 -6.24 -2.64
N TRP A 137 -2.05 -6.04 -1.91
CA TRP A 137 -0.70 -6.34 -2.36
C TRP A 137 -0.18 -7.59 -1.67
N PHE A 138 0.32 -8.52 -2.45
CA PHE A 138 0.83 -9.80 -1.94
C PHE A 138 2.35 -9.77 -1.80
N SER A 139 2.89 -10.73 -1.05
CA SER A 139 4.33 -10.81 -0.78
C SER A 139 5.18 -11.00 -2.04
N ASP A 140 4.60 -11.53 -3.11
CA ASP A 140 5.27 -11.72 -4.39
C ASP A 140 5.22 -10.44 -5.27
N LYS A 141 4.81 -9.31 -4.70
CA LYS A 141 4.82 -7.98 -5.34
C LYS A 141 3.73 -7.80 -6.40
N THR A 142 2.75 -8.66 -6.42
CA THR A 142 1.58 -8.52 -7.28
C THR A 142 0.41 -7.93 -6.48
N ARG A 143 -0.57 -7.39 -7.18
CA ARG A 143 -1.75 -6.80 -6.53
C ARG A 143 -3.04 -7.15 -7.25
N ILE A 144 -4.13 -7.06 -6.49
CA ILE A 144 -5.50 -7.17 -7.02
C ILE A 144 -6.22 -5.87 -6.69
N GLN A 145 -6.97 -5.36 -7.65
CA GLN A 145 -7.81 -4.17 -7.48
C GLN A 145 -9.22 -4.58 -7.10
N TYR A 146 -9.75 -3.94 -6.08
CA TYR A 146 -11.14 -4.16 -5.66
C TYR A 146 -11.96 -2.88 -5.75
#